data_9e3c01c817a8eaa12aa412718cbdbf93
#
_entry.id   9e3c01c817a8eaa12aa412718cbdbf93
#
_cell.length_a   1.000
_cell.length_b   1.000
_cell.length_c   1.000
_cell.angle_alpha   90.00
_cell.angle_beta   90.00
_cell.angle_gamma   90.00
#
_symmetry.space_group_name_H-M   'P 1'
#
loop_
_entity.id
_entity.type
_entity.pdbx_description
1 polymer ?
#
loop_
_entity_poly.entity_id
_entity_poly.type
_entity_poly.pdbx_seq_one_letter_code
_entity_poly.pdbx_strand_id
1 'polypeptide(L)'
;MVSNTQPAEHKRIFLALWPDEITRQYLFKTQKELKREPVLQSARAIIPENLHMTLHFIGSISVEVLQALEVSLASVRCKAFELDVNMAGCFARPRVFWLGLENVPPELQELEQQTAACVRQCVEAYQCKPYRPHITLFRKAKNSIECKNWSVVQWPVNSFALVELKTCPEGVRYSVLKEWPLLR
;
A
#
# COMPACT_ATOMS: atom_id res chain seq x y z
N MET A 1 37.21 -27.95 -2.46
CA MET A 1 35.79 -27.88 -2.84
C MET A 1 35.33 -26.44 -2.67
N VAL A 2 35.17 -25.72 -3.76
CA VAL A 2 34.69 -24.32 -3.71
C VAL A 2 33.18 -24.38 -3.66
N SER A 3 32.62 -24.04 -2.49
CA SER A 3 31.16 -23.92 -2.32
C SER A 3 30.66 -22.79 -3.21
N ASN A 4 30.03 -23.16 -4.29
CA ASN A 4 29.35 -22.23 -5.20
C ASN A 4 28.05 -21.74 -4.52
N THR A 5 28.16 -20.83 -3.56
CA THR A 5 27.00 -20.21 -2.92
C THR A 5 26.44 -19.20 -3.92
N GLN A 6 25.42 -19.58 -4.65
CA GLN A 6 24.64 -18.59 -5.42
C GLN A 6 24.13 -17.53 -4.45
N PRO A 7 24.21 -16.23 -4.80
CA PRO A 7 23.66 -15.19 -3.95
C PRO A 7 22.16 -15.46 -3.73
N ALA A 8 21.73 -15.46 -2.47
CA ALA A 8 20.33 -15.68 -2.11
C ALA A 8 19.44 -14.69 -2.89
N GLU A 9 18.43 -15.21 -3.56
CA GLU A 9 17.46 -14.39 -4.28
C GLU A 9 16.72 -13.50 -3.28
N HIS A 10 16.77 -12.18 -3.50
CA HIS A 10 16.10 -11.19 -2.67
C HIS A 10 14.92 -10.58 -3.40
N LYS A 11 13.82 -10.40 -2.67
CA LYS A 11 12.61 -9.74 -3.18
C LYS A 11 12.32 -8.49 -2.38
N ARG A 12 11.99 -7.40 -3.07
CA ARG A 12 11.58 -6.17 -2.42
C ARG A 12 10.06 -6.17 -2.25
N ILE A 13 9.60 -6.21 -1.00
CA ILE A 13 8.21 -6.46 -0.67
C ILE A 13 7.62 -5.43 0.28
N PHE A 14 6.29 -5.36 0.26
CA PHE A 14 5.48 -4.59 1.20
C PHE A 14 4.13 -5.27 1.43
N LEU A 15 3.46 -4.97 2.54
CA LEU A 15 2.08 -5.35 2.82
C LEU A 15 1.15 -4.19 2.51
N ALA A 16 -0.01 -4.48 1.93
CA ALA A 16 -0.98 -3.48 1.54
C ALA A 16 -2.42 -3.99 1.58
N LEU A 17 -3.36 -3.05 1.70
CA LEU A 17 -4.71 -3.24 1.22
C LEU A 17 -4.69 -3.05 -0.30
N TRP A 18 -5.18 -4.07 -1.01
CA TRP A 18 -5.20 -4.09 -2.46
C TRP A 18 -6.64 -3.97 -2.94
N PRO A 19 -7.01 -2.89 -3.65
CA PRO A 19 -8.39 -2.68 -4.04
C PRO A 19 -8.83 -3.72 -5.05
N ASP A 20 -10.07 -4.18 -4.91
CA ASP A 20 -10.76 -4.92 -5.96
C ASP A 20 -10.96 -4.05 -7.22
N GLU A 21 -11.43 -4.65 -8.28
CA GLU A 21 -11.60 -3.95 -9.56
C GLU A 21 -12.59 -2.79 -9.46
N ILE A 22 -13.68 -2.94 -8.71
CA ILE A 22 -14.70 -1.91 -8.53
C ILE A 22 -14.12 -0.72 -7.77
N THR A 23 -13.49 -0.96 -6.63
CA THR A 23 -12.83 0.08 -5.83
C THR A 23 -11.73 0.78 -6.63
N ARG A 24 -10.94 0.02 -7.40
CA ARG A 24 -9.88 0.58 -8.26
C ARG A 24 -10.44 1.52 -9.31
N GLN A 25 -11.57 1.18 -9.92
CA GLN A 25 -12.25 2.05 -10.90
C GLN A 25 -12.73 3.36 -10.26
N TYR A 26 -13.29 3.32 -9.04
CA TYR A 26 -13.67 4.53 -8.30
C TYR A 26 -12.45 5.39 -7.95
N LEU A 27 -11.38 4.80 -7.45
CA LEU A 27 -10.12 5.51 -7.18
C LEU A 27 -9.54 6.16 -8.44
N PHE A 28 -9.56 5.44 -9.56
CA PHE A 28 -9.09 5.97 -10.84
C PHE A 28 -9.97 7.09 -11.38
N LYS A 29 -11.29 6.98 -11.25
CA LYS A 29 -12.23 8.06 -11.58
C LYS A 29 -11.91 9.31 -10.78
N THR A 30 -11.78 9.18 -9.46
CA THR A 30 -11.39 10.28 -8.57
C THR A 30 -10.03 10.87 -8.93
N GLN A 31 -9.05 10.02 -9.27
CA GLN A 31 -7.75 10.50 -9.75
C GLN A 31 -7.87 11.34 -11.02
N LYS A 32 -8.71 10.94 -11.99
CA LYS A 32 -8.95 11.70 -13.22
C LYS A 32 -9.64 13.05 -12.94
N GLU A 33 -10.58 13.08 -12.00
CA GLU A 33 -11.25 14.32 -11.58
C GLU A 33 -10.22 15.29 -10.97
N LEU A 34 -9.43 14.81 -10.02
CA LEU A 34 -8.37 15.58 -9.36
C LEU A 34 -7.26 16.04 -10.32
N LYS A 35 -6.97 15.27 -11.37
CA LYS A 35 -5.97 15.65 -12.39
C LYS A 35 -6.32 16.94 -13.15
N ARG A 36 -7.60 17.34 -13.16
CA ARG A 36 -8.06 18.60 -13.77
C ARG A 36 -7.66 19.83 -12.96
N GLU A 37 -7.37 19.65 -11.66
CA GLU A 37 -6.89 20.72 -10.80
C GLU A 37 -5.56 21.28 -11.33
N PRO A 38 -5.41 22.62 -11.51
CA PRO A 38 -4.21 23.24 -12.10
C PRO A 38 -2.92 22.81 -11.39
N VAL A 39 -2.97 22.64 -10.08
CA VAL A 39 -1.82 22.26 -9.22
C VAL A 39 -1.37 20.83 -9.43
N LEU A 40 -2.24 19.94 -9.98
CA LEU A 40 -1.95 18.53 -10.26
C LEU A 40 -1.68 18.23 -11.73
N GLN A 41 -1.87 19.20 -12.63
CA GLN A 41 -1.68 18.98 -14.09
C GLN A 41 -0.26 18.52 -14.43
N SER A 42 0.76 19.05 -13.77
CA SER A 42 2.17 18.64 -13.97
C SER A 42 2.59 17.43 -13.13
N ALA A 43 1.76 16.99 -12.18
CA ALA A 43 2.08 15.85 -11.31
C ALA A 43 1.98 14.53 -12.08
N ARG A 44 2.85 13.56 -11.73
CA ARG A 44 2.84 12.21 -12.31
C ARG A 44 1.80 11.36 -11.63
N ALA A 45 0.76 10.94 -12.34
CA ALA A 45 -0.25 10.02 -11.84
C ALA A 45 0.35 8.62 -11.59
N ILE A 46 -0.13 7.96 -10.56
CA ILE A 46 0.09 6.52 -10.35
C ILE A 46 -0.81 5.76 -11.32
N ILE A 47 -0.30 4.72 -11.94
CA ILE A 47 -1.11 3.86 -12.81
C ILE A 47 -2.18 3.14 -11.98
N PRO A 48 -3.38 2.88 -12.52
CA PRO A 48 -4.49 2.31 -11.76
C PRO A 48 -4.14 0.99 -11.06
N GLU A 49 -3.36 0.14 -11.72
CA GLU A 49 -2.94 -1.16 -11.24
C GLU A 49 -2.03 -1.09 -9.99
N ASN A 50 -1.43 0.07 -9.76
CA ASN A 50 -0.55 0.32 -8.61
C ASN A 50 -1.24 1.12 -7.49
N LEU A 51 -2.53 1.43 -7.60
CA LEU A 51 -3.28 2.09 -6.53
C LEU A 51 -3.50 1.11 -5.37
N HIS A 52 -3.05 1.49 -4.17
CA HIS A 52 -3.13 0.66 -2.96
C HIS A 52 -2.97 1.52 -1.71
N MET A 53 -3.29 0.97 -0.56
CA MET A 53 -2.96 1.55 0.75
C MET A 53 -1.89 0.67 1.40
N THR A 54 -0.66 1.17 1.54
CA THR A 54 0.42 0.43 2.18
C THR A 54 0.14 0.25 3.68
N LEU A 55 0.27 -0.97 4.19
CA LEU A 55 0.32 -1.27 5.62
C LEU A 55 1.78 -1.18 6.13
N HIS A 56 2.68 -1.97 5.54
CA HIS A 56 4.08 -2.03 5.96
C HIS A 56 5.01 -2.11 4.76
N PHE A 57 5.97 -1.20 4.69
CA PHE A 57 7.06 -1.31 3.74
C PHE A 57 8.20 -2.12 4.38
N ILE A 58 8.44 -3.34 3.87
CA ILE A 58 9.36 -4.30 4.48
C ILE A 58 10.77 -4.16 3.89
N GLY A 59 10.85 -3.91 2.59
CA GLY A 59 12.13 -3.79 1.88
C GLY A 59 12.57 -5.09 1.23
N SER A 60 13.90 -5.25 1.08
CA SER A 60 14.50 -6.41 0.42
C SER A 60 14.76 -7.52 1.43
N ILE A 61 14.16 -8.69 1.21
CA ILE A 61 14.31 -9.88 2.06
C ILE A 61 14.63 -11.11 1.21
N SER A 62 15.26 -12.13 1.81
CA SER A 62 15.52 -13.40 1.13
C SER A 62 14.23 -14.21 0.95
N VAL A 63 14.28 -15.21 0.07
CA VAL A 63 13.13 -16.10 -0.20
C VAL A 63 12.76 -16.90 1.06
N GLU A 64 13.73 -17.30 1.89
CA GLU A 64 13.49 -18.03 3.14
C GLU A 64 12.71 -17.17 4.14
N VAL A 65 13.12 -15.90 4.31
CA VAL A 65 12.41 -14.94 5.18
C VAL A 65 11.01 -14.65 4.64
N LEU A 66 10.86 -14.55 3.32
CA LEU A 66 9.57 -14.39 2.67
C LEU A 66 8.61 -15.55 3.00
N GLN A 67 9.09 -16.81 2.90
CA GLN A 67 8.29 -17.99 3.23
C GLN A 67 7.89 -18.02 4.71
N ALA A 68 8.81 -17.71 5.62
CA ALA A 68 8.50 -17.60 7.04
C ALA A 68 7.45 -16.51 7.33
N LEU A 69 7.55 -15.37 6.66
CA LEU A 69 6.60 -14.27 6.77
C LEU A 69 5.22 -14.68 6.24
N GLU A 70 5.14 -15.38 5.13
CA GLU A 70 3.86 -15.88 4.60
C GLU A 70 3.14 -16.83 5.57
N VAL A 71 3.90 -17.70 6.24
CA VAL A 71 3.35 -18.59 7.28
C VAL A 71 2.85 -17.79 8.48
N SER A 72 3.64 -16.81 8.95
CA SER A 72 3.25 -15.95 10.08
C SER A 72 1.99 -15.15 9.76
N LEU A 73 1.90 -14.53 8.58
CA LEU A 73 0.74 -13.74 8.14
C LEU A 73 -0.55 -14.55 8.03
N ALA A 74 -0.46 -15.87 7.81
CA ALA A 74 -1.64 -16.75 7.81
C ALA A 74 -2.32 -16.87 9.18
N SER A 75 -1.67 -16.43 10.27
CA SER A 75 -2.25 -16.39 11.62
C SER A 75 -3.06 -15.14 11.93
N VAL A 76 -2.99 -14.10 11.08
CA VAL A 76 -3.74 -12.85 11.25
C VAL A 76 -5.24 -13.11 11.26
N ARG A 77 -5.95 -12.54 12.23
CA ARG A 77 -7.40 -12.66 12.41
C ARG A 77 -7.98 -11.28 12.63
N CYS A 78 -8.52 -10.70 11.59
CA CYS A 78 -9.19 -9.42 11.61
C CYS A 78 -10.49 -9.51 10.81
N LYS A 79 -11.53 -8.81 11.25
CA LYS A 79 -12.81 -8.75 10.52
C LYS A 79 -12.68 -7.90 9.28
N ALA A 80 -13.48 -8.21 8.25
CA ALA A 80 -13.67 -7.34 7.11
C ALA A 80 -14.32 -6.01 7.55
N PHE A 81 -13.95 -4.91 6.90
CA PHE A 81 -14.39 -3.57 7.26
C PHE A 81 -14.53 -2.68 6.01
N GLU A 82 -15.10 -1.49 6.21
CA GLU A 82 -15.21 -0.49 5.16
C GLU A 82 -14.33 0.72 5.45
N LEU A 83 -13.77 1.32 4.41
CA LEU A 83 -13.03 2.57 4.46
C LEU A 83 -13.79 3.67 3.73
N ASP A 84 -14.04 4.77 4.43
CA ASP A 84 -14.49 6.02 3.85
C ASP A 84 -13.27 6.83 3.43
N VAL A 85 -12.84 6.70 2.17
CA VAL A 85 -11.72 7.47 1.64
C VAL A 85 -12.23 8.87 1.32
N ASN A 86 -12.16 9.75 2.31
CA ASN A 86 -12.83 11.06 2.33
C ASN A 86 -11.89 12.24 2.64
N MET A 87 -10.60 11.99 2.79
CA MET A 87 -9.60 12.98 3.07
C MET A 87 -8.56 13.03 1.94
N ALA A 88 -8.06 14.22 1.63
CA ALA A 88 -6.97 14.41 0.69
C ALA A 88 -5.85 15.23 1.31
N GLY A 89 -4.63 14.97 0.90
CA GLY A 89 -3.49 15.71 1.41
C GLY A 89 -2.24 15.60 0.54
N CYS A 90 -1.21 16.32 0.97
CA CYS A 90 0.07 16.31 0.29
C CYS A 90 1.22 16.15 1.30
N PHE A 91 2.12 15.20 1.04
CA PHE A 91 3.41 15.16 1.73
C PHE A 91 4.39 16.06 1.00
N ALA A 92 4.84 17.13 1.64
CA ALA A 92 5.77 18.10 1.08
C ALA A 92 7.09 17.45 0.61
N ARG A 93 7.56 16.43 1.33
CA ARG A 93 8.64 15.53 0.95
C ARG A 93 8.14 14.10 1.16
N PRO A 94 8.06 13.28 0.10
CA PRO A 94 8.63 13.36 -1.27
C PRO A 94 7.72 14.00 -2.34
N ARG A 95 6.85 14.95 -2.04
CA ARG A 95 5.90 15.61 -2.96
C ARG A 95 4.89 14.62 -3.54
N VAL A 96 4.11 14.01 -2.65
CA VAL A 96 3.10 13.02 -2.95
C VAL A 96 1.73 13.58 -2.59
N PHE A 97 0.83 13.60 -3.56
CA PHE A 97 -0.59 13.82 -3.29
C PHE A 97 -1.28 12.48 -3.06
N TRP A 98 -2.08 12.42 -2.01
CA TRP A 98 -2.70 11.19 -1.53
C TRP A 98 -4.15 11.40 -1.12
N LEU A 99 -4.92 10.32 -1.15
CA LEU A 99 -6.20 10.19 -0.46
C LEU A 99 -6.02 9.39 0.83
N GLY A 100 -6.83 9.70 1.82
CA GLY A 100 -6.80 9.08 3.14
C GLY A 100 -8.14 9.07 3.83
N LEU A 101 -8.10 8.87 5.14
CA LEU A 101 -9.27 8.69 5.98
C LEU A 101 -9.29 9.81 7.03
N GLU A 102 -10.42 10.48 7.19
CA GLU A 102 -10.65 11.38 8.32
C GLU A 102 -10.75 10.58 9.62
N ASN A 103 -11.47 9.45 9.57
CA ASN A 103 -11.63 8.54 10.69
C ASN A 103 -11.03 7.18 10.32
N VAL A 104 -10.03 6.74 11.08
CA VAL A 104 -9.38 5.43 10.89
C VAL A 104 -10.18 4.38 11.68
N PRO A 105 -10.80 3.39 11.02
CA PRO A 105 -11.57 2.37 11.74
C PRO A 105 -10.66 1.51 12.63
N PRO A 106 -11.17 1.03 13.78
CA PRO A 106 -10.40 0.21 14.71
C PRO A 106 -9.90 -1.10 14.07
N GLU A 107 -10.65 -1.66 13.13
CA GLU A 107 -10.27 -2.87 12.40
C GLU A 107 -9.01 -2.66 11.54
N LEU A 108 -8.85 -1.48 10.93
CA LEU A 108 -7.63 -1.15 10.19
C LEU A 108 -6.43 -1.02 11.14
N GLN A 109 -6.63 -0.44 12.32
CA GLN A 109 -5.57 -0.35 13.34
C GLN A 109 -5.19 -1.74 13.86
N GLU A 110 -6.18 -2.59 14.11
CA GLU A 110 -5.97 -3.98 14.53
C GLU A 110 -5.20 -4.78 13.47
N LEU A 111 -5.60 -4.68 12.20
CA LEU A 111 -4.92 -5.33 11.08
C LEU A 111 -3.46 -4.87 10.95
N GLU A 112 -3.23 -3.56 11.07
CA GLU A 112 -1.88 -3.00 11.04
C GLU A 112 -1.02 -3.55 12.17
N GLN A 113 -1.53 -3.59 13.40
CA GLN A 113 -0.80 -4.08 14.57
C GLN A 113 -0.47 -5.57 14.48
N GLN A 114 -1.44 -6.40 14.07
CA GLN A 114 -1.23 -7.85 13.88
C GLN A 114 -0.19 -8.12 12.78
N THR A 115 -0.32 -7.45 11.64
CA THR A 115 0.64 -7.61 10.54
C THR A 115 2.02 -7.06 10.89
N ALA A 116 2.13 -5.94 11.63
CA ALA A 116 3.39 -5.44 12.18
C ALA A 116 4.07 -6.45 13.11
N ALA A 117 3.31 -7.15 13.94
CA ALA A 117 3.85 -8.19 14.82
C ALA A 117 4.45 -9.35 14.02
N CYS A 118 3.76 -9.82 12.97
CA CYS A 118 4.27 -10.85 12.07
C CYS A 118 5.56 -10.42 11.37
N VAL A 119 5.61 -9.17 10.87
CA VAL A 119 6.80 -8.65 10.21
C VAL A 119 7.98 -8.55 11.17
N ARG A 120 7.78 -8.02 12.39
CA ARG A 120 8.85 -7.93 13.42
C ARG A 120 9.40 -9.30 13.82
N GLN A 121 8.56 -10.32 13.85
CA GLN A 121 8.98 -11.68 14.19
C GLN A 121 9.89 -12.28 13.11
N CYS A 122 9.68 -11.97 11.84
CA CYS A 122 10.39 -12.58 10.71
C CYS A 122 11.53 -11.73 10.16
N VAL A 123 11.48 -10.40 10.35
CA VAL A 123 12.40 -9.44 9.73
C VAL A 123 13.09 -8.62 10.81
N GLU A 124 14.27 -9.04 11.24
CA GLU A 124 15.03 -8.46 12.35
C GLU A 124 15.29 -6.95 12.18
N ALA A 125 15.64 -6.51 10.97
CA ALA A 125 15.92 -5.11 10.66
C ALA A 125 14.65 -4.24 10.46
N TYR A 126 13.45 -4.79 10.63
CA TYR A 126 12.22 -4.05 10.41
C TYR A 126 11.99 -2.98 11.49
N GLN A 127 11.86 -1.73 11.05
CA GLN A 127 11.51 -0.61 11.91
C GLN A 127 10.08 -0.15 11.62
N CYS A 128 9.18 -0.35 12.59
CA CYS A 128 7.82 0.15 12.50
C CYS A 128 7.84 1.69 12.59
N LYS A 129 7.24 2.33 11.57
CA LYS A 129 7.02 3.78 11.54
C LYS A 129 5.59 4.08 11.96
N PRO A 130 5.31 5.29 12.48
CA PRO A 130 3.93 5.69 12.74
C PRO A 130 3.07 5.49 11.50
N TYR A 131 2.00 4.70 11.65
CA TYR A 131 1.10 4.38 10.55
C TYR A 131 0.27 5.59 10.14
N ARG A 132 0.28 5.88 8.86
CA ARG A 132 -0.53 6.93 8.23
C ARG A 132 -1.23 6.35 7.02
N PRO A 133 -2.48 5.86 7.15
CA PRO A 133 -3.22 5.25 6.06
C PRO A 133 -3.43 6.24 4.93
N HIS A 134 -2.91 5.91 3.74
CA HIS A 134 -3.06 6.75 2.55
C HIS A 134 -2.91 5.96 1.25
N ILE A 135 -3.56 6.45 0.22
CA ILE A 135 -3.44 5.96 -1.16
C ILE A 135 -2.73 7.03 -1.97
N THR A 136 -1.53 6.75 -2.45
CA THR A 136 -0.81 7.70 -3.32
C THR A 136 -1.49 7.78 -4.68
N LEU A 137 -1.94 8.98 -5.07
CA LEU A 137 -2.51 9.21 -6.41
C LEU A 137 -1.50 9.86 -7.36
N PHE A 138 -0.69 10.80 -6.87
CA PHE A 138 0.27 11.52 -7.72
C PHE A 138 1.61 11.68 -7.02
N ARG A 139 2.68 11.60 -7.81
CA ARG A 139 4.05 11.98 -7.41
C ARG A 139 4.45 13.29 -8.09
N LYS A 140 5.48 13.95 -7.55
CA LYS A 140 5.96 15.26 -8.01
C LYS A 140 4.87 16.34 -7.96
N ALA A 141 3.89 16.22 -7.06
CA ALA A 141 2.88 17.23 -6.82
C ALA A 141 3.52 18.51 -6.26
N LYS A 142 2.93 19.68 -6.57
CA LYS A 142 3.31 20.94 -5.92
C LYS A 142 2.80 20.94 -4.48
N ASN A 143 3.52 21.60 -3.57
CA ASN A 143 3.11 21.73 -2.17
C ASN A 143 1.85 22.59 -2.04
N SER A 144 1.03 22.29 -1.03
CA SER A 144 -0.25 22.94 -0.70
C SER A 144 -1.33 22.78 -1.78
N ILE A 145 -2.09 21.70 -1.66
CA ILE A 145 -3.26 21.46 -2.51
C ILE A 145 -4.46 21.36 -1.58
N GLU A 146 -5.31 22.39 -1.60
CA GLU A 146 -6.68 22.28 -1.12
C GLU A 146 -7.54 21.82 -2.29
N CYS A 147 -7.82 20.52 -2.35
CA CYS A 147 -8.81 19.98 -3.28
C CYS A 147 -10.15 19.91 -2.53
N LYS A 148 -11.12 20.68 -2.99
CA LYS A 148 -12.43 20.80 -2.30
C LYS A 148 -13.54 19.94 -2.88
N ASN A 149 -13.40 19.47 -4.11
CA ASN A 149 -14.50 18.79 -4.83
C ASN A 149 -14.01 17.47 -5.45
N TRP A 150 -14.17 16.38 -4.75
CA TRP A 150 -13.99 15.03 -5.27
C TRP A 150 -14.93 14.05 -4.56
N SER A 151 -15.26 12.97 -5.23
CA SER A 151 -16.22 11.98 -4.70
C SER A 151 -15.53 11.09 -3.66
N VAL A 152 -16.15 10.94 -2.50
CA VAL A 152 -15.74 9.97 -1.48
C VAL A 152 -15.75 8.57 -2.10
N VAL A 153 -14.70 7.79 -1.82
CA VAL A 153 -14.62 6.40 -2.28
C VAL A 153 -14.90 5.47 -1.12
N GLN A 154 -15.97 4.70 -1.24
CA GLN A 154 -16.30 3.60 -0.36
C GLN A 154 -15.45 2.39 -0.76
N TRP A 155 -14.67 1.85 0.17
CA TRP A 155 -13.79 0.72 -0.08
C TRP A 155 -14.07 -0.42 0.90
N PRO A 156 -14.81 -1.46 0.48
CA PRO A 156 -14.96 -2.68 1.28
C PRO A 156 -13.65 -3.46 1.29
N VAL A 157 -13.03 -3.59 2.45
CA VAL A 157 -11.77 -4.30 2.66
C VAL A 157 -12.08 -5.72 3.11
N ASN A 158 -11.82 -6.68 2.22
CA ASN A 158 -12.08 -8.11 2.43
C ASN A 158 -10.79 -8.94 2.53
N SER A 159 -9.64 -8.35 2.20
CA SER A 159 -8.33 -9.02 2.22
C SER A 159 -7.19 -8.02 2.41
N PHE A 160 -6.03 -8.52 2.77
CA PHE A 160 -4.76 -7.81 2.66
C PHE A 160 -3.77 -8.64 1.83
N ALA A 161 -2.78 -7.97 1.23
CA ALA A 161 -1.88 -8.56 0.25
C ALA A 161 -0.40 -8.37 0.60
N LEU A 162 0.39 -9.37 0.26
CA LEU A 162 1.84 -9.30 0.15
C LEU A 162 2.21 -8.99 -1.30
N VAL A 163 2.95 -7.91 -1.50
CA VAL A 163 3.20 -7.37 -2.83
C VAL A 163 4.70 -7.25 -3.08
N GLU A 164 5.14 -7.70 -4.24
CA GLU A 164 6.52 -7.54 -4.72
C GLU A 164 6.63 -6.25 -5.56
N LEU A 165 7.68 -5.49 -5.29
CA LEU A 165 8.06 -4.32 -6.06
C LEU A 165 9.20 -4.69 -7.01
N LYS A 166 8.95 -4.64 -8.32
CA LYS A 166 9.96 -4.84 -9.37
C LYS A 166 10.29 -3.52 -10.05
N THR A 167 11.58 -3.22 -10.15
CA THR A 167 12.04 -2.09 -10.96
C THR A 167 12.29 -2.58 -12.38
N CYS A 168 11.56 -2.02 -13.33
CA CYS A 168 11.68 -2.30 -14.76
C CYS A 168 12.16 -1.03 -15.49
N PRO A 169 12.67 -1.14 -16.72
CA PRO A 169 13.06 0.04 -17.52
C PRO A 169 11.93 1.06 -17.67
N GLU A 170 10.68 0.58 -17.75
CA GLU A 170 9.49 1.42 -17.92
C GLU A 170 9.00 2.01 -16.57
N GLY A 171 9.61 1.65 -15.46
CA GLY A 171 9.24 2.12 -14.13
C GLY A 171 9.08 1.01 -13.10
N VAL A 172 8.30 1.29 -12.06
CA VAL A 172 8.03 0.34 -10.97
C VAL A 172 6.74 -0.41 -11.26
N ARG A 173 6.80 -1.74 -11.22
CA ARG A 173 5.64 -2.64 -11.28
C ARG A 173 5.44 -3.33 -9.93
N TYR A 174 4.19 -3.48 -9.55
CA TYR A 174 3.78 -4.22 -8.37
C TYR A 174 3.11 -5.52 -8.79
N SER A 175 3.44 -6.60 -8.08
CA SER A 175 2.85 -7.93 -8.31
C SER A 175 2.38 -8.47 -6.96
N VAL A 176 1.09 -8.75 -6.84
CA VAL A 176 0.54 -9.43 -5.66
C VAL A 176 1.11 -10.85 -5.65
N LEU A 177 1.83 -11.19 -4.58
CA LEU A 177 2.39 -12.53 -4.39
C LEU A 177 1.38 -13.45 -3.71
N LYS A 178 0.65 -12.89 -2.72
CA LYS A 178 -0.33 -13.63 -1.93
C LYS A 178 -1.33 -12.68 -1.27
N GLU A 179 -2.56 -13.17 -1.10
CA GLU A 179 -3.62 -12.48 -0.37
C GLU A 179 -4.14 -13.37 0.76
N TRP A 180 -4.55 -12.74 1.85
CA TRP A 180 -5.24 -13.39 2.97
C TRP A 180 -6.60 -12.75 3.15
N PRO A 181 -7.69 -13.56 3.16
CA PRO A 181 -9.02 -13.04 3.40
C PRO A 181 -9.17 -12.61 4.88
N LEU A 182 -9.95 -11.55 5.09
CA LEU A 182 -10.42 -11.15 6.39
C LEU A 182 -11.67 -11.95 6.80
N LEU A 183 -11.95 -12.01 8.10
CA LEU A 183 -13.11 -12.71 8.64
C LEU A 183 -14.39 -11.95 8.27
N ARG A 184 -15.42 -12.68 7.89
CA ARG A 184 -16.76 -12.12 7.64
C ARG A 184 -17.51 -11.86 8.94
#